data_d32b7a89e5347aa43f7939cf4285607c
#
_entry.id   d32b7a89e5347aa43f7939cf4285607c
#
_cell.length_a   1.000
_cell.length_b   1.000
_cell.length_c   1.000
_cell.angle_alpha   90.00
_cell.angle_beta   90.00
_cell.angle_gamma   90.00
#
_symmetry.space_group_name_H-M   'P 1'
#
loop_
_entity.id
_entity.type
_entity.pdbx_description
1 polymer ?
#
loop_
_entity_poly.entity_id
_entity_poly.type
_entity_poly.pdbx_seq_one_letter_code
_entity_poly.pdbx_strand_id
1 'polypeptide(L)'
;MIPPPAGDGATALRKSCVYLLQSHRDGTYYVGWTTEPSRRLVEHNRGASPYTRRKRPWRLIGVEWHRSAEEAKAHERALKQRPQMLQLFKKRVLNRAASGRPQQVVG
;
A
#
# COMPACT_ATOMS: atom_id res chain seq x y z
N MET A 1 24.83 -4.53 10.56
CA MET A 1 24.23 -4.71 10.17
C MET A 1 23.52 -5.10 10.44
N ILE A 2 23.33 -5.34 10.41
CA ILE A 2 22.71 -5.72 10.29
C ILE A 2 21.99 -5.65 10.06
N PRO A 3 21.79 -5.70 10.03
CA PRO A 3 21.07 -5.60 9.68
C PRO A 3 20.45 -5.46 9.72
N PRO A 4 20.32 -5.13 9.53
CA PRO A 4 19.69 -5.03 9.47
C PRO A 4 19.25 -5.53 9.64
N PRO A 5 18.97 -5.64 9.77
CA PRO A 5 18.63 -6.22 9.64
C PRO A 5 18.59 -6.77 9.30
N ALA A 6 18.49 -6.96 9.20
CA ALA A 6 18.57 -7.48 8.74
C ALA A 6 18.85 -7.45 8.19
N GLY A 7 19.05 -7.32 8.04
CA GLY A 7 19.27 -7.44 7.43
C GLY A 7 19.41 -7.19 6.75
N ASP A 8 20.13 -6.69 6.88
CA ASP A 8 20.18 -6.48 6.12
C ASP A 8 20.22 -6.56 4.85
N GLY A 9 21.30 -6.92 4.05
CA GLY A 9 21.11 -7.36 2.70
C GLY A 9 19.74 -7.93 2.40
N ALA A 10 19.24 -8.72 3.29
CA ALA A 10 17.88 -9.25 3.21
C ALA A 10 16.85 -8.15 3.06
N THR A 11 17.04 -7.04 3.73
CA THR A 11 16.13 -5.89 3.62
C THR A 11 16.17 -5.30 2.21
N ALA A 12 17.35 -5.24 1.60
CA ALA A 12 17.49 -4.71 0.25
C ALA A 12 16.76 -5.57 -0.79
N LEU A 13 16.64 -6.86 -0.54
CA LEU A 13 15.93 -7.78 -1.44
C LEU A 13 14.44 -7.86 -1.13
N ARG A 14 13.99 -7.25 -0.06
CA ARG A 14 12.62 -7.32 0.39
C ARG A 14 11.71 -6.53 -0.53
N LYS A 15 10.65 -7.17 -0.97
CA LYS A 15 9.66 -6.51 -1.80
C LYS A 15 8.84 -5.53 -0.98
N SER A 16 8.39 -4.50 -1.65
CA SER A 16 7.55 -3.46 -1.06
C SER A 16 6.34 -3.25 -1.96
N CYS A 17 5.27 -2.77 -1.38
CA CYS A 17 4.05 -2.57 -2.16
C CYS A 17 3.50 -1.17 -1.95
N VAL A 18 2.72 -0.73 -2.93
CA VAL A 18 1.81 0.39 -2.79
C VAL A 18 0.44 -0.20 -2.52
N TYR A 19 -0.20 0.24 -1.45
CA TYR A 19 -1.49 -0.32 -1.04
C TYR A 19 -2.59 0.72 -1.18
N LEU A 20 -3.81 0.22 -1.36
CA LEU A 20 -5.02 1.04 -1.43
C LEU A 20 -5.95 0.63 -0.30
N LEU A 21 -6.28 1.60 0.55
CA LEU A 21 -7.27 1.43 1.60
C LEU A 21 -8.55 2.17 1.24
N GLN A 22 -9.67 1.67 1.72
CA GLN A 22 -10.94 2.39 1.64
C GLN A 22 -11.56 2.50 3.02
N SER A 23 -12.01 3.70 3.36
CA SER A 23 -12.70 3.95 4.61
C SER A 23 -14.09 3.33 4.59
N HIS A 24 -14.45 2.56 5.62
CA HIS A 24 -15.81 2.11 5.82
C HIS A 24 -16.73 3.24 6.27
N ARG A 25 -16.14 4.29 6.79
CA ARG A 25 -16.93 5.40 7.35
C ARG A 25 -17.48 6.31 6.28
N ASP A 26 -16.66 6.66 5.27
CA ASP A 26 -17.08 7.62 4.26
C ASP A 26 -16.74 7.23 2.83
N GLY A 27 -16.14 6.06 2.64
CA GLY A 27 -15.81 5.56 1.30
C GLY A 27 -14.58 6.16 0.65
N THR A 28 -13.88 7.07 1.31
CA THR A 28 -12.68 7.68 0.72
C THR A 28 -11.53 6.69 0.69
N TYR A 29 -10.55 6.99 -0.16
CA TYR A 29 -9.40 6.12 -0.38
C TYR A 29 -8.13 6.74 0.20
N TYR A 30 -7.22 5.86 0.60
CA TYR A 30 -5.88 6.26 1.05
C TYR A 30 -4.85 5.36 0.40
N VAL A 31 -3.75 5.95 -0.06
CA VAL A 31 -2.65 5.25 -0.71
C VAL A 31 -1.39 5.41 0.13
N GLY A 32 -0.67 4.32 0.32
CA GLY A 32 0.60 4.34 1.03
C GLY A 32 1.51 3.25 0.50
N TRP A 33 2.70 3.13 1.07
CA TRP A 33 3.61 2.04 0.72
C TRP A 33 4.08 1.34 1.99
N THR A 34 4.39 0.05 1.87
CA THR A 34 4.86 -0.74 3.01
C THR A 34 5.49 -2.03 2.52
N THR A 35 6.26 -2.68 3.37
CA THR A 35 6.70 -4.06 3.14
C THR A 35 5.71 -5.07 3.71
N GLU A 36 4.80 -4.65 4.60
CA GLU A 36 3.89 -5.56 5.29
C GLU A 36 2.49 -4.96 5.33
N PRO A 37 1.70 -5.14 4.26
CA PRO A 37 0.39 -4.49 4.16
C PRO A 37 -0.58 -4.89 5.27
N SER A 38 -0.58 -6.14 5.71
CA SER A 38 -1.48 -6.56 6.78
C SER A 38 -1.18 -5.85 8.09
N ARG A 39 0.10 -5.74 8.44
CA ARG A 39 0.50 -5.03 9.65
C ARG A 39 0.17 -3.55 9.54
N ARG A 40 0.40 -2.96 8.37
CA ARG A 40 0.13 -1.54 8.16
C ARG A 40 -1.37 -1.24 8.30
N LEU A 41 -2.21 -2.14 7.82
CA LEU A 41 -3.67 -2.00 7.99
C LEU A 41 -4.03 -1.97 9.48
N VAL A 42 -3.45 -2.87 10.28
CA VAL A 42 -3.70 -2.88 11.73
C VAL A 42 -3.28 -1.55 12.35
N GLU A 43 -2.14 -1.02 11.94
CA GLU A 43 -1.65 0.27 12.45
C GLU A 43 -2.61 1.40 12.12
N HIS A 44 -3.11 1.46 10.87
CA HIS A 44 -4.10 2.47 10.50
C HIS A 44 -5.36 2.35 11.35
N ASN A 45 -5.82 1.14 11.59
CA ASN A 45 -7.06 0.92 12.34
C ASN A 45 -6.89 1.11 13.84
N ARG A 46 -5.66 1.12 14.33
CA ARG A 46 -5.37 1.52 15.72
C ARG A 46 -5.30 3.03 15.87
N GLY A 47 -5.27 3.78 14.78
CA GLY A 47 -5.16 5.22 14.83
C GLY A 47 -3.73 5.72 14.91
N ALA A 48 -2.75 4.89 14.49
CA ALA A 48 -1.34 5.28 14.57
C ALA A 48 -0.99 6.41 13.62
N SER A 49 -1.72 6.56 12.53
CA SER A 49 -1.48 7.61 11.54
C SER A 49 -2.47 8.76 11.75
N PRO A 50 -1.99 9.98 11.97
CA PRO A 50 -2.90 11.12 12.15
C PRO A 50 -3.74 11.42 10.90
N TYR A 51 -3.26 11.02 9.72
CA TYR A 51 -3.98 11.30 8.47
C TYR A 51 -5.18 10.39 8.26
N THR A 52 -5.21 9.21 8.90
CA THR A 52 -6.23 8.20 8.63
C THR A 52 -7.11 7.87 9.82
N ARG A 53 -6.74 8.27 11.03
CA ARG A 53 -7.44 7.78 12.22
C ARG A 53 -8.89 8.25 12.30
N ARG A 54 -9.23 9.42 11.75
CA ARG A 54 -10.59 9.94 11.81
C ARG A 54 -11.55 9.21 10.88
N LYS A 55 -11.02 8.51 9.89
CA LYS A 55 -11.82 7.80 8.88
C LYS A 55 -11.83 6.30 9.09
N ARG A 56 -11.39 5.85 10.26
CA ARG A 56 -11.47 4.43 10.63
C ARG A 56 -12.91 3.96 10.70
N PRO A 57 -13.15 2.66 10.45
CA PRO A 57 -12.16 1.63 10.11
C PRO A 57 -11.86 1.62 8.62
N TRP A 58 -10.63 1.18 8.30
CA TRP A 58 -10.16 1.05 6.93
C TRP A 58 -10.15 -0.42 6.54
N ARG A 59 -10.37 -0.68 5.27
CA ARG A 59 -10.15 -2.02 4.72
C ARG A 59 -9.13 -1.94 3.61
N LEU A 60 -8.35 -3.01 3.46
CA LEU A 60 -7.37 -3.13 2.41
C LEU A 60 -8.06 -3.63 1.15
N ILE A 61 -8.04 -2.80 0.09
CA ILE A 61 -8.61 -3.17 -1.20
C ILE A 61 -7.64 -4.04 -1.98
N GLY A 62 -6.37 -3.67 -1.96
CA GLY A 62 -5.35 -4.43 -2.64
C GLY A 62 -4.02 -3.71 -2.67
N VAL A 63 -3.05 -4.34 -3.35
CA VAL A 63 -1.68 -3.83 -3.39
C VAL A 63 -1.11 -4.02 -4.79
N GLU A 64 -0.05 -3.25 -5.08
CA GLU A 64 0.84 -3.51 -6.22
C GLU A 64 2.26 -3.63 -5.68
N TRP A 65 2.90 -4.77 -5.95
CA TRP A 65 4.22 -5.07 -5.42
C TRP A 65 5.32 -4.54 -6.33
N HIS A 66 6.38 -4.09 -5.71
CA HIS A 66 7.60 -3.62 -6.36
C HIS A 66 8.81 -4.37 -5.80
N ARG A 67 9.93 -4.31 -6.51
CA ARG A 67 11.13 -5.03 -6.12
C ARG A 67 11.84 -4.39 -4.93
N SER A 68 11.63 -3.10 -4.74
CA SER A 68 12.36 -2.37 -3.70
C SER A 68 11.48 -1.31 -3.07
N ALA A 69 11.89 -0.86 -1.90
CA ALA A 69 11.23 0.25 -1.21
C ALA A 69 11.30 1.53 -2.05
N GLU A 70 12.42 1.74 -2.75
CA GLU A 70 12.58 2.93 -3.58
C GLU A 70 11.58 2.99 -4.71
N GLU A 71 11.35 1.85 -5.36
CA GLU A 71 10.34 1.80 -6.42
C GLU A 71 8.93 2.04 -5.88
N ALA A 72 8.62 1.44 -4.74
CA ALA A 72 7.30 1.62 -4.11
C ALA A 72 7.10 3.06 -3.68
N LYS A 73 8.11 3.67 -3.08
CA LYS A 73 8.03 5.08 -2.67
C LYS A 73 7.84 6.00 -3.87
N ALA A 74 8.57 5.75 -4.96
CA ALA A 74 8.46 6.56 -6.17
C ALA A 74 7.07 6.43 -6.77
N HIS A 75 6.52 5.21 -6.79
CA HIS A 75 5.17 4.97 -7.30
C HIS A 75 4.13 5.69 -6.44
N GLU A 76 4.23 5.53 -5.13
CA GLU A 76 3.30 6.20 -4.22
C GLU A 76 3.33 7.72 -4.38
N ARG A 77 4.54 8.28 -4.49
CA ARG A 77 4.69 9.72 -4.69
C ARG A 77 4.05 10.16 -6.00
N ALA A 78 4.27 9.42 -7.08
CA ALA A 78 3.70 9.74 -8.38
C ALA A 78 2.17 9.69 -8.32
N LEU A 79 1.60 8.71 -7.64
CA LEU A 79 0.15 8.59 -7.49
C LEU A 79 -0.44 9.79 -6.75
N LYS A 80 0.27 10.28 -5.73
CA LYS A 80 -0.22 11.43 -4.96
C LYS A 80 -0.09 12.75 -5.71
N GLN A 81 0.81 12.81 -6.68
CA GLN A 81 1.04 14.04 -7.47
C GLN A 81 0.28 14.07 -8.79
N ARG A 82 -0.15 12.92 -9.29
CA ARG A 82 -0.74 12.80 -10.63
C ARG A 82 -2.11 12.14 -10.56
N PRO A 83 -3.18 12.95 -10.57
CA PRO A 83 -4.54 12.41 -10.41
C PRO A 83 -4.90 11.33 -11.42
N GLN A 84 -4.43 11.45 -12.66
CA GLN A 84 -4.74 10.45 -13.70
C GLN A 84 -4.10 9.10 -13.37
N MET A 85 -2.86 9.11 -12.89
CA MET A 85 -2.20 7.87 -12.46
C MET A 85 -2.92 7.25 -11.28
N LEU A 86 -3.37 8.06 -10.35
CA LEU A 86 -4.11 7.58 -9.20
C LEU A 86 -5.42 6.91 -9.62
N GLN A 87 -6.14 7.51 -10.56
CA GLN A 87 -7.38 6.92 -11.06
C GLN A 87 -7.12 5.57 -11.72
N LEU A 88 -6.08 5.47 -12.52
CA LEU A 88 -5.72 4.20 -13.17
C LEU A 88 -5.32 3.14 -12.16
N PHE A 89 -4.56 3.52 -11.15
CA PHE A 89 -4.16 2.63 -10.07
C PHE A 89 -5.39 2.09 -9.34
N LYS A 90 -6.29 2.97 -8.92
CA LYS A 90 -7.51 2.57 -8.23
C LYS A 90 -8.32 1.60 -9.08
N LYS A 91 -8.44 1.89 -10.36
CA LYS A 91 -9.19 1.06 -11.29
C LYS A 91 -8.60 -0.34 -11.39
N ARG A 92 -7.26 -0.44 -11.51
CA ARG A 92 -6.59 -1.75 -11.56
C ARG A 92 -6.83 -2.55 -10.30
N VAL A 93 -6.63 -1.91 -9.14
CA VAL A 93 -6.74 -2.59 -7.85
C VAL A 93 -8.19 -3.02 -7.60
N LEU A 94 -9.15 -2.15 -7.88
CA LEU A 94 -10.57 -2.46 -7.68
C LEU A 94 -11.03 -3.56 -8.62
N ASN A 95 -10.57 -3.58 -9.86
CA ASN A 95 -10.92 -4.63 -10.81
C ASN A 95 -10.41 -5.99 -10.35
N ARG A 96 -9.19 -6.06 -9.84
CA ARG A 96 -8.63 -7.32 -9.33
C ARG A 96 -9.42 -7.80 -8.12
N ALA A 97 -9.78 -6.89 -7.21
CA ALA A 97 -10.57 -7.24 -6.04
C ALA A 97 -11.94 -7.75 -6.44
N ALA A 98 -12.60 -7.10 -7.39
CA ALA A 98 -13.92 -7.48 -7.87
C ALA A 98 -13.90 -8.83 -8.58
N SER A 99 -12.80 -9.18 -9.26
CA SER A 99 -12.69 -10.45 -9.96
C SER A 99 -12.32 -11.60 -9.04
N GLY A 100 -12.03 -11.32 -7.77
CA GLY A 100 -11.63 -12.35 -6.82
C GLY A 100 -10.22 -12.87 -7.01
N ARG A 101 -9.40 -12.20 -7.81
CA ARG A 101 -8.03 -12.64 -8.04
C ARG A 101 -7.14 -12.31 -6.85
N PRO A 102 -6.19 -13.20 -6.49
CA PRO A 102 -5.19 -12.86 -5.50
C PRO A 102 -4.35 -11.67 -6.00
N GLN A 103 -3.83 -10.91 -5.08
CA GLN A 103 -2.93 -9.82 -5.43
C GLN A 103 -1.61 -10.39 -5.92
N GLN A 104 -1.16 -9.93 -7.08
CA GLN A 104 0.02 -10.45 -7.74
C GLN A 104 1.25 -9.65 -7.41
N VAL A 105 2.39 -10.33 -7.40
CA VAL A 105 3.68 -9.65 -7.35
C VAL A 105 3.96 -9.09 -8.74
N VAL A 106 4.24 -7.81 -8.82
CA VAL A 106 4.54 -7.14 -10.08
C VAL A 106 6.04 -7.17 -10.31
N GLY A 107 6.44 -7.73 -11.41
CA GLY A 107 7.83 -7.79 -11.80
C GLY A 107 8.64 -8.86 -11.13
#